data_f0fc5ff883b66c540d5e1e49f04c3f81
#
_entry.id   f0fc5ff883b66c540d5e1e49f04c3f81
#
_cell.length_a   1.000
_cell.length_b   1.000
_cell.length_c   1.000
_cell.angle_alpha   90.00
_cell.angle_beta   90.00
_cell.angle_gamma   90.00
#
_symmetry.space_group_name_H-M   'P 1'
#
loop_
_entity.id
_entity.type
_entity.pdbx_description
1 polymer ?
#
loop_
_entity_poly.entity_id
_entity_poly.type
_entity_poly.pdbx_seq_one_letter_code
_entity_poly.pdbx_strand_id
1 'polypeptide(L)'
;AVSLYTMMDKLMLGAMSTNAQMGFYEASERIILCASSVITAFGTVMMPRMTKLFSDGDLRESQRYMKLSVDAIMAIAFAIALGIVSVSRLFAPIFWGEDFAPCAYILSALALSIPFSGFANVIRMQYLIPNGMDGAYILSVILGAVSNLTANSLLIPRCGALGAAVGTVIAEGVVCAAQCLAVKKRIDILAYLKSTAFFGMAGLLMYGAVRVLDQRAEITVSWLLLEIVVGGSVYCILYVLY
;
A
#
# COMPACT_ATOMS: atom_id res chain seq x y z
N ALA A 1 -12.55 -7.96 0.05
CA ALA A 1 -11.64 -8.22 -1.07
C ALA A 1 -10.22 -8.48 -0.59
N VAL A 2 -9.62 -7.57 0.16
CA VAL A 2 -8.27 -7.75 0.75
C VAL A 2 -8.17 -9.07 1.53
N SER A 3 -9.18 -9.41 2.32
CA SER A 3 -9.23 -10.66 3.11
C SER A 3 -9.08 -11.95 2.28
N LEU A 4 -9.39 -11.93 0.97
CA LEU A 4 -9.33 -13.12 0.13
C LEU A 4 -7.88 -13.44 -0.28
N TYR A 5 -7.08 -12.43 -0.59
CA TYR A 5 -5.66 -12.62 -0.92
C TYR A 5 -4.86 -13.00 0.32
N THR A 6 -5.08 -12.30 1.43
CA THR A 6 -4.35 -12.54 2.68
C THR A 6 -4.57 -13.95 3.23
N MET A 7 -5.79 -14.49 3.13
CA MET A 7 -6.05 -15.89 3.47
C MET A 7 -5.37 -16.85 2.50
N MET A 8 -5.38 -16.52 1.20
CA MET A 8 -4.78 -17.36 0.16
C MET A 8 -3.27 -17.42 0.29
N ASP A 9 -2.61 -16.28 0.57
CA ASP A 9 -1.17 -16.20 0.80
C ASP A 9 -0.73 -17.13 1.95
N LYS A 10 -1.46 -17.11 3.08
CA LYS A 10 -1.17 -17.96 4.25
C LYS A 10 -1.39 -19.43 3.96
N LEU A 11 -2.48 -19.79 3.30
CA LEU A 11 -2.74 -21.18 2.91
C LEU A 11 -1.65 -21.72 1.97
N MET A 12 -1.24 -20.90 1.00
CA MET A 12 -0.18 -21.30 0.06
C MET A 12 1.18 -21.37 0.74
N LEU A 13 1.52 -20.43 1.63
CA LEU A 13 2.74 -20.48 2.43
C LEU A 13 2.77 -21.73 3.33
N GLY A 14 1.67 -22.04 4.00
CA GLY A 14 1.56 -23.25 4.84
C GLY A 14 1.70 -24.55 4.06
N ALA A 15 1.24 -24.58 2.80
CA ALA A 15 1.32 -25.77 1.95
C ALA A 15 2.67 -25.91 1.20
N MET A 16 3.32 -24.78 0.86
CA MET A 16 4.46 -24.74 -0.07
C MET A 16 5.78 -24.29 0.57
N SER A 17 5.76 -23.92 1.87
CA SER A 17 6.92 -23.35 2.57
C SER A 17 6.98 -23.89 4.02
N THR A 18 7.80 -23.28 4.88
CA THR A 18 7.98 -23.66 6.27
C THR A 18 7.13 -22.82 7.22
N ASN A 19 6.84 -23.36 8.42
CA ASN A 19 6.13 -22.63 9.47
C ASN A 19 6.84 -21.33 9.88
N ALA A 20 8.18 -21.30 9.85
CA ALA A 20 8.94 -20.09 10.13
C ALA A 20 8.67 -18.99 9.09
N GLN A 21 8.65 -19.34 7.79
CA GLN A 21 8.33 -18.39 6.71
C GLN A 21 6.89 -17.85 6.85
N MET A 22 5.94 -18.69 7.21
CA MET A 22 4.57 -18.27 7.49
C MET A 22 4.53 -17.28 8.67
N GLY A 23 5.25 -17.56 9.76
CA GLY A 23 5.36 -16.66 10.91
C GLY A 23 5.96 -15.30 10.56
N PHE A 24 7.01 -15.26 9.74
CA PHE A 24 7.61 -14.00 9.25
C PHE A 24 6.64 -13.18 8.40
N TYR A 25 5.88 -13.86 7.52
CA TYR A 25 4.86 -13.21 6.71
C TYR A 25 3.74 -12.61 7.57
N GLU A 26 3.19 -13.39 8.51
CA GLU A 26 2.10 -12.94 9.40
C GLU A 26 2.52 -11.75 10.28
N ALA A 27 3.73 -11.79 10.84
CA ALA A 27 4.26 -10.69 11.63
C ALA A 27 4.34 -9.40 10.81
N SER A 28 4.90 -9.48 9.59
CA SER A 28 5.03 -8.34 8.67
C SER A 28 3.66 -7.83 8.20
N GLU A 29 2.74 -8.73 7.83
CA GLU A 29 1.40 -8.40 7.37
C GLU A 29 0.60 -7.62 8.42
N ARG A 30 0.70 -7.97 9.70
CA ARG A 30 -0.01 -7.25 10.79
C ARG A 30 0.36 -5.77 10.83
N ILE A 31 1.62 -5.42 10.63
CA ILE A 31 2.07 -4.03 10.56
C ILE A 31 1.46 -3.32 9.34
N ILE A 32 1.46 -3.97 8.18
CA ILE A 32 0.88 -3.41 6.95
C ILE A 32 -0.63 -3.21 7.08
N LEU A 33 -1.36 -4.16 7.67
CA LEU A 33 -2.79 -4.03 7.91
C LEU A 33 -3.11 -2.88 8.86
N CYS A 34 -2.34 -2.73 9.94
CA CYS A 34 -2.48 -1.61 10.87
C CYS A 34 -2.26 -0.27 10.14
N ALA A 35 -1.20 -0.15 9.37
CA ALA A 35 -0.88 1.05 8.61
C ALA A 35 -1.94 1.37 7.54
N SER A 36 -2.44 0.36 6.82
CA SER A 36 -3.47 0.51 5.79
C SER A 36 -4.86 0.82 6.36
N SER A 37 -5.11 0.58 7.64
CA SER A 37 -6.40 0.86 8.28
C SER A 37 -6.81 2.33 8.19
N VAL A 38 -5.84 3.24 8.26
CA VAL A 38 -6.06 4.69 8.11
C VAL A 38 -6.64 5.01 6.73
N ILE A 39 -6.07 4.42 5.68
CA ILE A 39 -6.51 4.60 4.28
C ILE A 39 -7.93 4.04 4.10
N THR A 40 -8.20 2.86 4.66
CA THR A 40 -9.50 2.22 4.57
C THR A 40 -10.58 3.02 5.30
N ALA A 41 -10.28 3.52 6.49
CA ALA A 41 -11.18 4.37 7.28
C ALA A 41 -11.56 5.65 6.51
N PHE A 42 -10.58 6.32 5.90
CA PHE A 42 -10.83 7.51 5.08
C PHE A 42 -11.80 7.21 3.92
N GLY A 43 -11.58 6.11 3.19
CA GLY A 43 -12.46 5.69 2.10
C GLY A 43 -13.91 5.47 2.57
N THR A 44 -14.08 4.82 3.72
CA THR A 44 -15.40 4.55 4.31
C THR A 44 -16.13 5.83 4.70
N VAL A 45 -15.42 6.80 5.28
CA VAL A 45 -16.01 8.10 5.68
C VAL A 45 -16.41 8.94 4.45
N MET A 46 -15.64 8.90 3.38
CA MET A 46 -15.90 9.69 2.18
C MET A 46 -16.99 9.10 1.28
N MET A 47 -17.26 7.80 1.35
CA MET A 47 -18.22 7.11 0.49
C MET A 47 -19.65 7.70 0.56
N PRO A 48 -20.28 7.94 1.73
CA PRO A 48 -21.64 8.51 1.78
C PRO A 48 -21.72 9.91 1.15
N ARG A 49 -20.68 10.72 1.35
CA ARG A 49 -20.60 12.05 0.77
C ARG A 49 -20.55 12.00 -0.76
N MET A 50 -19.72 11.09 -1.30
CA MET A 50 -19.61 10.91 -2.75
C MET A 50 -20.91 10.37 -3.36
N THR A 51 -21.57 9.43 -2.67
CA THR A 51 -22.88 8.91 -3.10
C THR A 51 -23.92 10.03 -3.20
N LYS A 52 -23.95 10.93 -2.21
CA LYS A 52 -24.85 12.08 -2.23
C LYS A 52 -24.56 13.01 -3.41
N LEU A 53 -23.29 13.40 -3.62
CA LEU A 53 -22.90 14.29 -4.72
C LEU A 53 -23.27 13.72 -6.11
N PHE A 54 -23.11 12.41 -6.31
CA PHE A 54 -23.53 11.76 -7.56
C PHE A 54 -25.07 11.71 -7.69
N SER A 55 -25.80 11.47 -6.60
CA SER A 55 -27.27 11.50 -6.58
C SER A 55 -27.81 12.89 -6.90
N ASP A 56 -27.19 13.95 -6.37
CA ASP A 56 -27.57 15.34 -6.60
C ASP A 56 -27.12 15.86 -7.99
N GLY A 57 -26.35 15.08 -8.75
CA GLY A 57 -25.83 15.42 -10.08
C GLY A 57 -24.67 16.45 -10.05
N ASP A 58 -24.08 16.70 -8.90
CA ASP A 58 -22.98 17.68 -8.75
C ASP A 58 -21.63 17.04 -9.11
N LEU A 59 -21.43 16.89 -10.43
CA LEU A 59 -20.21 16.27 -10.97
C LEU A 59 -18.95 17.13 -10.71
N ARG A 60 -19.10 18.47 -10.63
CA ARG A 60 -17.95 19.34 -10.40
C ARG A 60 -17.38 19.19 -9.00
N GLU A 61 -18.24 19.20 -8.00
CA GLU A 61 -17.83 18.99 -6.60
C GLU A 61 -17.35 17.55 -6.39
N SER A 62 -17.98 16.55 -7.01
CA SER A 62 -17.52 15.15 -6.89
C SER A 62 -16.10 14.97 -7.42
N GLN A 63 -15.75 15.56 -8.56
CA GLN A 63 -14.39 15.53 -9.12
C GLN A 63 -13.39 16.26 -8.22
N ARG A 64 -13.77 17.40 -7.64
CA ARG A 64 -12.94 18.16 -6.69
C ARG A 64 -12.62 17.33 -5.45
N TYR A 65 -13.65 16.74 -4.81
CA TYR A 65 -13.44 15.89 -3.63
C TYR A 65 -12.61 14.65 -3.95
N MET A 66 -12.83 14.04 -5.09
CA MET A 66 -12.07 12.89 -5.51
C MET A 66 -10.58 13.22 -5.69
N LYS A 67 -10.27 14.37 -6.33
CA LYS A 67 -8.88 14.84 -6.45
C LYS A 67 -8.24 15.07 -5.08
N LEU A 68 -8.90 15.80 -4.19
CA LEU A 68 -8.41 16.05 -2.82
C LEU A 68 -8.19 14.74 -2.06
N SER A 69 -9.07 13.76 -2.25
CA SER A 69 -8.94 12.45 -1.62
C SER A 69 -7.74 11.67 -2.18
N VAL A 70 -7.53 11.70 -3.49
CA VAL A 70 -6.35 11.08 -4.10
C VAL A 70 -5.08 11.71 -3.54
N ASP A 71 -4.99 13.04 -3.54
CA ASP A 71 -3.82 13.77 -3.05
C ASP A 71 -3.53 13.43 -1.57
N ALA A 72 -4.54 13.49 -0.71
CA ALA A 72 -4.40 13.17 0.71
C ALA A 72 -3.99 11.70 0.95
N ILE A 73 -4.68 10.76 0.30
CA ILE A 73 -4.41 9.33 0.48
C ILE A 73 -3.04 8.95 -0.09
N MET A 74 -2.66 9.49 -1.25
CA MET A 74 -1.36 9.18 -1.85
C MET A 74 -0.20 9.79 -1.05
N ALA A 75 -0.39 11.00 -0.49
CA ALA A 75 0.58 11.57 0.44
C ALA A 75 0.80 10.65 1.65
N ILE A 76 -0.26 10.20 2.30
CA ILE A 76 -0.19 9.29 3.46
C ILE A 76 0.37 7.92 3.04
N ALA A 77 -0.09 7.36 1.92
CA ALA A 77 0.31 6.04 1.45
C ALA A 77 1.81 5.95 1.13
N PHE A 78 2.38 6.95 0.45
CA PHE A 78 3.82 6.98 0.16
C PHE A 78 4.66 7.29 1.40
N ALA A 79 4.19 8.17 2.30
CA ALA A 79 4.85 8.40 3.58
C ALA A 79 4.97 7.10 4.38
N ILE A 80 3.87 6.35 4.52
CA ILE A 80 3.84 5.08 5.25
C ILE A 80 4.68 4.03 4.52
N ALA A 81 4.46 3.81 3.22
CA ALA A 81 5.12 2.76 2.47
C ALA A 81 6.66 2.93 2.48
N LEU A 82 7.14 4.09 2.06
CA LEU A 82 8.58 4.35 1.98
C LEU A 82 9.19 4.63 3.36
N GLY A 83 8.40 5.11 4.32
CA GLY A 83 8.79 5.16 5.73
C GLY A 83 9.06 3.76 6.30
N ILE A 84 8.15 2.82 6.11
CA ILE A 84 8.34 1.42 6.53
C ILE A 84 9.56 0.80 5.84
N VAL A 85 9.69 0.98 4.52
CA VAL A 85 10.86 0.48 3.76
C VAL A 85 12.17 1.04 4.31
N SER A 86 12.18 2.31 4.72
CA SER A 86 13.37 2.99 5.26
C SER A 86 13.84 2.36 6.57
N VAL A 87 12.90 2.14 7.49
CA VAL A 87 13.23 1.74 8.88
C VAL A 87 13.18 0.23 9.12
N SER A 88 12.68 -0.56 8.16
CA SER A 88 12.42 -2.00 8.33
C SER A 88 13.63 -2.80 8.83
N ARG A 89 14.84 -2.42 8.40
CA ARG A 89 16.09 -3.09 8.77
C ARG A 89 16.37 -3.02 10.28
N LEU A 90 16.14 -1.85 10.88
CA LEU A 90 16.30 -1.66 12.33
C LEU A 90 15.05 -2.12 13.08
N PHE A 91 13.88 -1.87 12.52
CA PHE A 91 12.60 -2.17 13.16
C PHE A 91 12.42 -3.67 13.43
N ALA A 92 12.67 -4.54 12.45
CA ALA A 92 12.38 -5.96 12.57
C ALA A 92 13.13 -6.62 13.73
N PRO A 93 14.49 -6.53 13.86
CA PRO A 93 15.20 -7.13 14.97
C PRO A 93 14.94 -6.45 16.31
N ILE A 94 14.69 -5.15 16.35
CA ILE A 94 14.36 -4.44 17.60
C ILE A 94 12.98 -4.85 18.13
N PHE A 95 11.99 -5.00 17.26
CA PHE A 95 10.60 -5.22 17.65
C PHE A 95 10.27 -6.70 17.91
N TRP A 96 10.81 -7.61 17.09
CA TRP A 96 10.54 -9.05 17.19
C TRP A 96 11.73 -9.89 17.65
N GLY A 97 12.92 -9.32 17.77
CA GLY A 97 14.17 -10.03 18.06
C GLY A 97 14.97 -10.38 16.81
N GLU A 98 16.24 -10.76 17.01
CA GLU A 98 17.20 -11.00 15.91
C GLU A 98 16.79 -12.14 14.97
N ASP A 99 16.10 -13.15 15.48
CA ASP A 99 15.58 -14.28 14.69
C ASP A 99 14.58 -13.83 13.61
N PHE A 100 13.96 -12.66 13.78
CA PHE A 100 13.01 -12.06 12.86
C PHE A 100 13.64 -11.04 11.89
N ALA A 101 14.97 -10.96 11.82
CA ALA A 101 15.65 -10.09 10.85
C ALA A 101 15.15 -10.29 9.39
N PRO A 102 14.79 -11.52 8.91
CA PRO A 102 14.21 -11.71 7.58
C PRO A 102 12.90 -10.95 7.34
N CYS A 103 12.13 -10.61 8.41
CA CYS A 103 10.91 -9.82 8.29
C CYS A 103 11.16 -8.43 7.68
N ALA A 104 12.36 -7.87 7.79
CA ALA A 104 12.71 -6.59 7.22
C ALA A 104 12.47 -6.53 5.71
N TYR A 105 12.85 -7.58 4.98
CA TYR A 105 12.65 -7.67 3.54
C TYR A 105 11.19 -7.92 3.17
N ILE A 106 10.51 -8.76 3.94
CA ILE A 106 9.09 -9.09 3.74
C ILE A 106 8.22 -7.86 3.99
N LEU A 107 8.48 -7.16 5.10
CA LEU A 107 7.81 -5.92 5.48
C LEU A 107 8.03 -4.82 4.43
N SER A 108 9.28 -4.67 3.94
CA SER A 108 9.60 -3.72 2.88
C SER A 108 8.87 -4.04 1.58
N ALA A 109 8.81 -5.31 1.18
CA ALA A 109 8.07 -5.72 -0.01
C ALA A 109 6.58 -5.45 0.14
N LEU A 110 5.96 -5.91 1.24
CA LEU A 110 4.53 -5.68 1.50
C LEU A 110 4.17 -4.19 1.57
N ALA A 111 5.04 -3.34 2.12
CA ALA A 111 4.79 -1.91 2.22
C ALA A 111 4.56 -1.25 0.84
N LEU A 112 5.21 -1.76 -0.21
CA LEU A 112 5.03 -1.27 -1.58
C LEU A 112 3.63 -1.53 -2.15
N SER A 113 2.82 -2.40 -1.53
CA SER A 113 1.42 -2.60 -1.92
C SER A 113 0.52 -1.43 -1.47
N ILE A 114 0.90 -0.68 -0.43
CA ILE A 114 0.08 0.36 0.19
C ILE A 114 -0.34 1.47 -0.79
N PRO A 115 0.55 2.05 -1.63
CA PRO A 115 0.15 3.04 -2.61
C PRO A 115 -0.86 2.51 -3.64
N PHE A 116 -0.69 1.27 -4.12
CA PHE A 116 -1.62 0.66 -5.07
C PHE A 116 -3.00 0.43 -4.44
N SER A 117 -3.03 -0.17 -3.25
CA SER A 117 -4.28 -0.41 -2.52
C SER A 117 -4.95 0.91 -2.10
N GLY A 118 -4.17 1.93 -1.74
CA GLY A 118 -4.69 3.27 -1.42
C GLY A 118 -5.35 3.95 -2.61
N PHE A 119 -4.70 3.96 -3.77
CA PHE A 119 -5.27 4.51 -4.99
C PHE A 119 -6.53 3.76 -5.43
N ALA A 120 -6.48 2.43 -5.43
CA ALA A 120 -7.62 1.58 -5.73
C ALA A 120 -8.78 1.79 -4.74
N ASN A 121 -8.49 2.01 -3.45
CA ASN A 121 -9.50 2.30 -2.43
C ASN A 121 -10.28 3.57 -2.75
N VAL A 122 -9.58 4.65 -3.15
CA VAL A 122 -10.25 5.92 -3.54
C VAL A 122 -11.16 5.69 -4.75
N ILE A 123 -10.66 5.04 -5.82
CA ILE A 123 -11.48 4.76 -7.01
C ILE A 123 -12.69 3.92 -6.65
N ARG A 124 -12.51 2.87 -5.87
CA ARG A 124 -13.57 1.96 -5.47
C ARG A 124 -14.63 2.66 -4.62
N MET A 125 -14.23 3.28 -3.51
CA MET A 125 -15.16 3.83 -2.51
C MET A 125 -15.81 5.14 -2.95
N GLN A 126 -15.11 5.92 -3.77
CA GLN A 126 -15.58 7.25 -4.13
C GLN A 126 -16.12 7.35 -5.56
N TYR A 127 -15.93 6.32 -6.38
CA TYR A 127 -16.43 6.34 -7.75
C TYR A 127 -17.19 5.07 -8.14
N LEU A 128 -16.56 3.88 -8.06
CA LEU A 128 -17.19 2.65 -8.56
C LEU A 128 -18.47 2.31 -7.81
N ILE A 129 -18.41 2.24 -6.47
CA ILE A 129 -19.57 1.89 -5.64
C ILE A 129 -20.66 2.97 -5.73
N PRO A 130 -20.38 4.29 -5.56
CA PRO A 130 -21.41 5.31 -5.68
C PRO A 130 -22.10 5.39 -7.05
N ASN A 131 -21.44 4.96 -8.12
CA ASN A 131 -22.01 4.93 -9.47
C ASN A 131 -22.60 3.56 -9.88
N GLY A 132 -22.74 2.59 -8.95
CA GLY A 132 -23.29 1.27 -9.23
C GLY A 132 -22.43 0.43 -10.19
N MET A 133 -21.11 0.70 -10.27
CA MET A 133 -20.19 -0.04 -11.14
C MET A 133 -19.62 -1.29 -10.47
N ASP A 134 -20.48 -2.05 -9.77
CA ASP A 134 -20.09 -3.23 -8.99
C ASP A 134 -19.43 -4.31 -9.85
N GLY A 135 -19.87 -4.46 -11.11
CA GLY A 135 -19.26 -5.40 -12.04
C GLY A 135 -17.79 -5.12 -12.32
N ALA A 136 -17.42 -3.85 -12.48
CA ALA A 136 -16.02 -3.45 -12.70
C ALA A 136 -15.18 -3.69 -11.42
N TYR A 137 -15.75 -3.42 -10.25
CA TYR A 137 -15.12 -3.72 -8.98
C TYR A 137 -14.88 -5.23 -8.80
N ILE A 138 -15.92 -6.05 -8.98
CA ILE A 138 -15.82 -7.52 -8.85
C ILE A 138 -14.78 -8.08 -9.83
N LEU A 139 -14.81 -7.65 -11.09
CA LEU A 139 -13.83 -8.06 -12.09
C LEU A 139 -12.40 -7.72 -11.66
N SER A 140 -12.16 -6.51 -11.14
CA SER A 140 -10.82 -6.12 -10.66
C SER A 140 -10.33 -7.02 -9.54
N VAL A 141 -11.22 -7.41 -8.62
CA VAL A 141 -10.90 -8.34 -7.51
C VAL A 141 -10.57 -9.74 -8.03
N ILE A 142 -11.33 -10.24 -9.00
CA ILE A 142 -11.07 -11.55 -9.62
C ILE A 142 -9.69 -11.54 -10.32
N LEU A 143 -9.40 -10.50 -11.09
CA LEU A 143 -8.10 -10.35 -11.76
C LEU A 143 -6.95 -10.30 -10.75
N GLY A 144 -7.14 -9.57 -9.64
CA GLY A 144 -6.19 -9.54 -8.53
C GLY A 144 -5.97 -10.93 -7.91
N ALA A 145 -7.05 -11.66 -7.64
CA ALA A 145 -6.96 -13.01 -7.07
C ALA A 145 -6.24 -14.00 -7.98
N VAL A 146 -6.53 -13.98 -9.29
CA VAL A 146 -5.87 -14.84 -10.28
C VAL A 146 -4.39 -14.49 -10.40
N SER A 147 -4.04 -13.19 -10.44
CA SER A 147 -2.64 -12.77 -10.52
C SER A 147 -1.87 -13.08 -9.23
N ASN A 148 -2.49 -12.93 -8.05
CA ASN A 148 -1.90 -13.34 -6.77
C ASN A 148 -1.63 -14.84 -6.76
N LEU A 149 -2.62 -15.69 -7.09
CA LEU A 149 -2.47 -17.14 -7.13
C LEU A 149 -1.35 -17.55 -8.08
N THR A 150 -1.29 -16.96 -9.26
CA THR A 150 -0.25 -17.25 -10.27
C THR A 150 1.13 -16.83 -9.77
N ALA A 151 1.26 -15.61 -9.27
CA ALA A 151 2.54 -15.11 -8.74
C ALA A 151 3.02 -15.94 -7.55
N ASN A 152 2.15 -16.27 -6.62
CA ASN A 152 2.47 -17.09 -5.45
C ASN A 152 2.91 -18.49 -5.83
N SER A 153 2.22 -19.14 -6.76
CA SER A 153 2.60 -20.48 -7.25
C SER A 153 4.00 -20.52 -7.84
N LEU A 154 4.47 -19.42 -8.43
CA LEU A 154 5.80 -19.30 -9.03
C LEU A 154 6.88 -18.84 -8.04
N LEU A 155 6.52 -17.92 -7.12
CA LEU A 155 7.48 -17.22 -6.28
C LEU A 155 7.64 -17.86 -4.89
N ILE A 156 6.57 -18.41 -4.29
CA ILE A 156 6.67 -19.04 -2.96
C ILE A 156 7.68 -20.21 -2.94
N PRO A 157 7.69 -21.13 -3.93
CA PRO A 157 8.65 -22.24 -3.91
C PRO A 157 10.12 -21.79 -3.98
N ARG A 158 10.37 -20.58 -4.52
CA ARG A 158 11.73 -20.05 -4.69
C ARG A 158 12.17 -19.10 -3.60
N CYS A 159 11.23 -18.26 -3.12
CA CYS A 159 11.50 -17.12 -2.24
C CYS A 159 10.73 -17.16 -0.91
N GLY A 160 9.95 -18.21 -0.65
CA GLY A 160 9.17 -18.33 0.60
C GLY A 160 8.24 -17.14 0.84
N ALA A 161 8.28 -16.59 2.04
CA ALA A 161 7.46 -15.45 2.46
C ALA A 161 7.67 -14.18 1.63
N LEU A 162 8.90 -13.93 1.17
CA LEU A 162 9.18 -12.81 0.28
C LEU A 162 8.47 -12.98 -1.06
N GLY A 163 8.37 -14.23 -1.56
CA GLY A 163 7.62 -14.55 -2.78
C GLY A 163 6.14 -14.20 -2.65
N ALA A 164 5.51 -14.54 -1.51
CA ALA A 164 4.12 -14.16 -1.22
C ALA A 164 3.95 -12.64 -1.13
N ALA A 165 4.88 -11.94 -0.47
CA ALA A 165 4.84 -10.49 -0.37
C ALA A 165 4.88 -9.80 -1.75
N VAL A 166 5.75 -10.26 -2.65
CA VAL A 166 5.80 -9.78 -4.04
C VAL A 166 4.52 -10.13 -4.79
N GLY A 167 3.96 -11.32 -4.58
CA GLY A 167 2.67 -11.74 -5.13
C GLY A 167 1.54 -10.78 -4.75
N THR A 168 1.48 -10.36 -3.48
CA THR A 168 0.52 -9.37 -2.98
C THR A 168 0.70 -8.01 -3.68
N VAL A 169 1.94 -7.52 -3.85
CA VAL A 169 2.21 -6.26 -4.57
C VAL A 169 1.72 -6.34 -6.02
N ILE A 170 1.99 -7.45 -6.71
CA ILE A 170 1.52 -7.67 -8.09
C ILE A 170 -0.02 -7.65 -8.13
N ALA A 171 -0.68 -8.35 -7.20
CA ALA A 171 -2.13 -8.42 -7.14
C ALA A 171 -2.77 -7.04 -6.94
N GLU A 172 -2.28 -6.25 -5.96
CA GLU A 172 -2.77 -4.90 -5.70
C GLU A 172 -2.51 -3.96 -6.89
N GLY A 173 -1.36 -4.11 -7.57
CA GLY A 173 -1.07 -3.39 -8.81
C GLY A 173 -2.05 -3.72 -9.93
N VAL A 174 -2.40 -5.00 -10.11
CA VAL A 174 -3.39 -5.45 -11.09
C VAL A 174 -4.79 -4.93 -10.76
N VAL A 175 -5.21 -5.00 -9.50
CA VAL A 175 -6.50 -4.42 -9.04
C VAL A 175 -6.55 -2.93 -9.34
N CYS A 176 -5.51 -2.19 -8.96
CA CYS A 176 -5.41 -0.75 -9.19
C CYS A 176 -5.49 -0.43 -10.70
N ALA A 177 -4.71 -1.12 -11.52
CA ALA A 177 -4.71 -0.92 -12.96
C ALA A 177 -6.08 -1.24 -13.59
N ALA A 178 -6.72 -2.35 -13.20
CA ALA A 178 -8.03 -2.74 -13.70
C ALA A 178 -9.11 -1.70 -13.35
N GLN A 179 -9.11 -1.17 -12.12
CA GLN A 179 -10.03 -0.12 -11.71
C GLN A 179 -9.76 1.20 -12.45
N CYS A 180 -8.50 1.60 -12.63
CA CYS A 180 -8.14 2.76 -13.44
C CYS A 180 -8.63 2.64 -14.88
N LEU A 181 -8.44 1.46 -15.49
CA LEU A 181 -8.90 1.20 -16.86
C LEU A 181 -10.43 1.26 -16.99
N ALA A 182 -11.16 0.79 -15.97
CA ALA A 182 -12.62 0.84 -15.95
C ALA A 182 -13.17 2.28 -15.95
N VAL A 183 -12.45 3.22 -15.31
CA VAL A 183 -12.92 4.60 -15.15
C VAL A 183 -12.23 5.63 -16.07
N LYS A 184 -11.19 5.25 -16.83
CA LYS A 184 -10.34 6.17 -17.63
C LYS A 184 -11.09 7.06 -18.64
N LYS A 185 -12.28 6.64 -19.09
CA LYS A 185 -13.12 7.41 -20.01
C LYS A 185 -14.02 8.44 -19.30
N ARG A 186 -14.10 8.37 -17.98
CA ARG A 186 -15.03 9.15 -17.15
C ARG A 186 -14.31 10.09 -16.18
N ILE A 187 -13.05 9.78 -15.86
CA ILE A 187 -12.21 10.52 -14.92
C ILE A 187 -10.83 10.73 -15.56
N ASP A 188 -10.23 11.89 -15.32
CA ASP A 188 -8.86 12.18 -15.76
C ASP A 188 -7.83 11.49 -14.83
N ILE A 189 -7.64 10.17 -15.04
CA ILE A 189 -6.66 9.38 -14.29
C ILE A 189 -5.24 9.93 -14.45
N LEU A 190 -4.90 10.52 -15.60
CA LEU A 190 -3.56 11.03 -15.84
C LEU A 190 -3.23 12.23 -14.93
N ALA A 191 -4.21 13.10 -14.67
CA ALA A 191 -4.04 14.18 -13.70
C ALA A 191 -3.78 13.68 -12.29
N TYR A 192 -4.48 12.60 -11.87
CA TYR A 192 -4.26 11.97 -10.56
C TYR A 192 -2.89 11.28 -10.47
N LEU A 193 -2.44 10.63 -11.54
CA LEU A 193 -1.12 10.00 -11.58
C LEU A 193 0.03 11.02 -11.49
N LYS A 194 -0.13 12.20 -12.08
CA LYS A 194 0.88 13.28 -11.97
C LYS A 194 1.04 13.76 -10.53
N SER A 195 -0.07 13.96 -9.83
CA SER A 195 -0.07 14.30 -8.40
C SER A 195 0.56 13.20 -7.56
N THR A 196 0.15 11.95 -7.81
CA THR A 196 0.70 10.75 -7.17
C THR A 196 2.22 10.63 -7.34
N ALA A 197 2.75 10.94 -8.54
CA ALA A 197 4.17 10.87 -8.83
C ALA A 197 5.00 11.83 -7.95
N PHE A 198 4.47 12.99 -7.62
CA PHE A 198 5.12 13.94 -6.71
C PHE A 198 5.33 13.31 -5.32
N PHE A 199 4.28 12.72 -4.74
CA PHE A 199 4.38 12.08 -3.43
C PHE A 199 5.30 10.85 -3.44
N GLY A 200 5.33 10.11 -4.54
CA GLY A 200 6.29 9.04 -4.76
C GLY A 200 7.74 9.54 -4.75
N MET A 201 8.02 10.65 -5.46
CA MET A 201 9.36 11.27 -5.46
C MET A 201 9.74 11.81 -4.08
N ALA A 202 8.82 12.47 -3.38
CA ALA A 202 9.06 12.93 -2.01
C ALA A 202 9.41 11.77 -1.07
N GLY A 203 8.69 10.65 -1.19
CA GLY A 203 8.99 9.44 -0.44
C GLY A 203 10.35 8.82 -0.80
N LEU A 204 10.73 8.81 -2.08
CA LEU A 204 12.05 8.34 -2.51
C LEU A 204 13.19 9.21 -1.98
N LEU A 205 13.02 10.53 -1.92
CA LEU A 205 13.98 11.44 -1.32
C LEU A 205 14.10 11.21 0.20
N MET A 206 12.95 11.01 0.87
CA MET A 206 12.92 10.61 2.28
C MET A 206 13.70 9.30 2.49
N TYR A 207 13.41 8.27 1.70
CA TYR A 207 14.12 6.99 1.75
C TYR A 207 15.64 7.18 1.56
N GLY A 208 16.05 7.97 0.56
CA GLY A 208 17.46 8.28 0.32
C GLY A 208 18.13 8.97 1.51
N ALA A 209 17.47 9.94 2.14
CA ALA A 209 17.99 10.62 3.32
C ALA A 209 18.19 9.65 4.50
N VAL A 210 17.21 8.76 4.76
CA VAL A 210 17.31 7.76 5.83
C VAL A 210 18.40 6.74 5.51
N ARG A 211 18.56 6.31 4.26
CA ARG A 211 19.61 5.37 3.85
C ARG A 211 21.03 5.90 4.05
N VAL A 212 21.24 7.20 3.95
CA VAL A 212 22.55 7.81 4.25
C VAL A 212 22.87 7.68 5.75
N LEU A 213 21.87 7.81 6.61
CA LEU A 213 22.02 7.60 8.05
C LEU A 213 22.23 6.13 8.41
N ASP A 214 21.45 5.24 7.78
CA ASP A 214 21.44 3.80 8.03
C ASP A 214 22.82 3.13 7.81
N GLN A 215 23.70 3.72 6.96
CA GLN A 215 25.07 3.21 6.76
C GLN A 215 25.94 3.26 8.04
N ARG A 216 25.58 4.09 9.01
CA ARG A 216 26.29 4.25 10.28
C ARG A 216 25.46 3.76 11.47
N ALA A 217 24.27 3.25 11.21
CA ALA A 217 23.32 2.91 12.25
C ALA A 217 23.68 1.60 12.94
N GLU A 218 23.69 1.64 14.26
CA GLU A 218 23.67 0.44 15.11
C GLU A 218 22.23 0.00 15.34
N ILE A 219 22.00 -1.31 15.59
CA ILE A 219 20.67 -1.85 15.89
C ILE A 219 20.27 -1.42 17.30
N THR A 220 19.83 -0.18 17.43
CA THR A 220 19.39 0.43 18.69
C THR A 220 18.10 1.20 18.50
N VAL A 221 17.31 1.29 19.57
CA VAL A 221 16.05 2.05 19.56
C VAL A 221 16.29 3.54 19.27
N SER A 222 17.39 4.11 19.75
CA SER A 222 17.74 5.51 19.50
C SER A 222 18.00 5.80 18.02
N TRP A 223 18.68 4.91 17.30
CA TRP A 223 18.86 5.03 15.85
C TRP A 223 17.55 4.89 15.09
N LEU A 224 16.70 3.92 15.48
CA LEU A 224 15.38 3.77 14.87
C LEU A 224 14.53 5.05 15.02
N LEU A 225 14.51 5.65 16.22
CA LEU A 225 13.78 6.89 16.45
C LEU A 225 14.36 8.05 15.63
N LEU A 226 15.69 8.12 15.50
CA LEU A 226 16.35 9.14 14.69
C LEU A 226 15.94 9.00 13.20
N GLU A 227 15.93 7.79 12.66
CA GLU A 227 15.49 7.53 11.27
C GLU A 227 14.05 7.95 11.04
N ILE A 228 13.14 7.63 11.98
CA ILE A 228 11.73 8.03 11.91
C ILE A 228 11.60 9.55 11.93
N VAL A 229 12.30 10.24 12.83
CA VAL A 229 12.21 11.70 12.95
C VAL A 229 12.79 12.38 11.72
N VAL A 230 13.96 11.96 11.24
CA VAL A 230 14.58 12.54 10.03
C VAL A 230 13.74 12.26 8.81
N GLY A 231 13.31 11.01 8.60
CA GLY A 231 12.46 10.64 7.46
C GLY A 231 11.15 11.43 7.47
N GLY A 232 10.44 11.44 8.60
CA GLY A 232 9.20 12.20 8.75
C GLY A 232 9.39 13.70 8.50
N SER A 233 10.47 14.30 9.02
CA SER A 233 10.78 15.71 8.80
C SER A 233 11.02 16.04 7.32
N VAL A 234 11.83 15.23 6.62
CA VAL A 234 12.10 15.39 5.19
C VAL A 234 10.80 15.29 4.39
N TYR A 235 9.97 14.29 4.67
CA TYR A 235 8.69 14.13 3.96
C TYR A 235 7.74 15.29 4.23
N CYS A 236 7.59 15.74 5.47
CA CYS A 236 6.74 16.87 5.83
C CYS A 236 7.20 18.18 5.16
N ILE A 237 8.51 18.44 5.12
CA ILE A 237 9.04 19.62 4.41
C ILE A 237 8.69 19.57 2.94
N LEU A 238 8.89 18.44 2.27
CA LEU A 238 8.55 18.28 0.85
C LEU A 238 7.05 18.37 0.61
N TYR A 239 6.23 17.88 1.52
CA TYR A 239 4.76 17.99 1.45
C TYR A 239 4.29 19.45 1.56
N VAL A 240 4.90 20.26 2.43
CA VAL A 240 4.55 21.70 2.60
C VAL A 240 4.95 22.52 1.37
N LEU A 241 5.95 22.07 0.60
CA LEU A 241 6.38 22.71 -0.64
C LEU A 241 5.49 22.39 -1.85
N TYR A 242 4.56 21.42 -1.72
CA TYR A 242 3.54 21.06 -2.72
C TYR A 242 2.33 21.96 -2.66
#